data_97f0a8592c4012d8128a7ba686278c70
#
_entry.id   97f0a8592c4012d8128a7ba686278c70
#
_cell.length_a   1.000
_cell.length_b   1.000
_cell.length_c   1.000
_cell.angle_alpha   90.00
_cell.angle_beta   90.00
_cell.angle_gamma   90.00
#
_symmetry.space_group_name_H-M   'P 1'
#
loop_
_entity.id
_entity.type
_entity.pdbx_description
1 polymer ?
#
loop_
_entity_poly.entity_id
_entity_poly.type
_entity_poly.pdbx_seq_one_letter_code
_entity_poly.pdbx_strand_id
1 'polypeptide(L)'
;MRLITFQQPYQTSTAAEANLCEEAITPDGRAWKYIQVTSTTAAGSIVQPDPNPVHQATLAAGTLTLTANASGQYVFVAYSTGGLTAGALNEGWLFLYIGTGEGGLFKIKTNSATTIELYPEYTQGVLTATTSIDATTGAKFWTPGQVNPSIVTTQTNFVTGIAQVAFAVGAYGWVLTRGYGTVLGSSLVAGHGFGPGGSTAGYGLISTTAKGPYDQFFCGQIILAANDASNQNFVFVNLG
;
A
#
# COMPACT_ATOMS: atom_id res chain seq x y z
N MET A 1 14.01 10.25 1.95
CA MET A 1 13.15 10.34 3.17
C MET A 1 12.90 11.82 3.43
N ARG A 2 11.65 12.21 3.55
CA ARG A 2 11.20 13.59 3.76
C ARG A 2 11.13 13.92 5.25
N LEU A 3 11.48 15.14 5.66
CA LEU A 3 11.22 15.63 7.01
C LEU A 3 9.82 16.29 7.02
N ILE A 4 8.98 15.89 7.96
CA ILE A 4 7.63 16.46 8.17
C ILE A 4 7.47 16.99 9.59
N THR A 5 6.52 17.92 9.78
CA THR A 5 6.22 18.48 11.11
C THR A 5 5.48 17.47 11.98
N PHE A 6 5.41 17.73 13.29
CA PHE A 6 4.63 16.89 14.21
C PHE A 6 3.12 16.86 13.92
N GLN A 7 2.59 17.88 13.24
CA GLN A 7 1.15 17.99 12.97
C GLN A 7 0.74 17.29 11.68
N GLN A 8 1.61 17.27 10.66
CA GLN A 8 1.29 16.70 9.35
C GLN A 8 0.79 15.25 9.39
N PRO A 9 1.34 14.34 10.23
CA PRO A 9 0.83 12.98 10.32
C PRO A 9 -0.61 12.85 10.86
N TYR A 10 -1.13 13.89 11.48
CA TYR A 10 -2.49 13.90 12.05
C TYR A 10 -3.49 14.69 11.18
N GLN A 11 -3.10 15.02 9.96
CA GLN A 11 -3.93 15.70 8.98
C GLN A 11 -4.26 14.76 7.83
N THR A 12 -5.47 14.92 7.28
CA THR A 12 -5.91 14.22 6.08
C THR A 12 -6.29 15.23 5.02
N SER A 13 -6.09 14.87 3.75
CA SER A 13 -6.41 15.69 2.59
C SER A 13 -7.27 14.93 1.60
N THR A 14 -8.08 15.65 0.83
CA THR A 14 -8.82 15.09 -0.33
C THR A 14 -7.99 15.10 -1.61
N ALA A 15 -6.83 15.75 -1.60
CA ALA A 15 -5.88 15.79 -2.69
C ALA A 15 -4.53 15.27 -2.24
N ALA A 16 -3.76 14.67 -3.16
CA ALA A 16 -2.43 14.19 -2.85
C ALA A 16 -1.47 15.36 -2.59
N GLU A 17 -0.80 15.36 -1.45
CA GLU A 17 0.22 16.35 -1.03
C GLU A 17 1.65 15.78 -1.10
N ALA A 18 1.77 14.49 -1.32
CA ALA A 18 3.01 13.73 -1.47
C ALA A 18 2.79 12.56 -2.42
N ASN A 19 3.86 11.91 -2.85
CA ASN A 19 3.75 10.69 -3.65
C ASN A 19 3.31 9.52 -2.78
N LEU A 20 2.43 8.66 -3.30
CA LEU A 20 2.04 7.45 -2.59
C LEU A 20 3.28 6.58 -2.32
N CYS A 21 3.33 6.00 -1.13
CA CYS A 21 4.48 5.27 -0.57
C CYS A 21 5.70 6.14 -0.24
N GLU A 22 5.62 7.47 -0.36
CA GLU A 22 6.69 8.34 0.11
C GLU A 22 6.91 8.13 1.61
N GLU A 23 8.18 8.03 2.01
CA GLU A 23 8.58 7.87 3.40
C GLU A 23 9.02 9.20 4.00
N ALA A 24 8.58 9.44 5.23
CA ALA A 24 8.90 10.65 5.97
C ALA A 24 9.27 10.34 7.42
N ILE A 25 9.95 11.30 8.05
CA ILE A 25 10.34 11.22 9.47
C ILE A 25 9.92 12.52 10.17
N THR A 26 9.38 12.39 11.37
CA THR A 26 9.16 13.52 12.29
C THR A 26 10.40 13.80 13.14
N PRO A 27 10.57 15.00 13.71
CA PRO A 27 11.75 15.36 14.51
C PRO A 27 12.02 14.45 15.73
N ASP A 28 11.01 13.75 16.22
CA ASP A 28 11.12 12.75 17.30
C ASP A 28 11.55 11.35 16.83
N GLY A 29 11.86 11.21 15.54
CA GLY A 29 12.35 9.96 14.95
C GLY A 29 11.28 8.95 14.55
N ARG A 30 9.98 9.29 14.65
CA ARG A 30 8.91 8.43 14.12
C ARG A 30 8.96 8.44 12.60
N ALA A 31 8.80 7.26 12.00
CA ALA A 31 8.75 7.11 10.55
C ALA A 31 7.31 6.89 10.08
N TRP A 32 7.00 7.46 8.92
CA TRP A 32 5.66 7.53 8.34
C TRP A 32 5.71 7.19 6.86
N LYS A 33 4.61 6.67 6.34
CA LYS A 33 4.41 6.41 4.91
C LYS A 33 3.15 7.10 4.41
N TYR A 34 3.23 7.77 3.27
CA TYR A 34 2.08 8.46 2.66
C TYR A 34 1.20 7.48 1.89
N ILE A 35 -0.10 7.54 2.13
CA ILE A 35 -1.07 6.60 1.58
C ILE A 35 -2.34 7.30 1.12
N GLN A 36 -3.15 6.58 0.34
CA GLN A 36 -4.56 6.87 0.10
C GLN A 36 -5.39 5.72 0.64
N VAL A 37 -6.46 6.03 1.39
CA VAL A 37 -7.38 4.98 1.86
C VAL A 37 -8.50 4.75 0.86
N THR A 38 -8.83 3.48 0.62
CA THR A 38 -9.93 3.05 -0.28
C THR A 38 -11.22 2.75 0.46
N SER A 39 -11.15 2.69 1.79
CA SER A 39 -12.33 2.52 2.66
C SER A 39 -12.17 3.32 3.96
N THR A 40 -13.29 3.64 4.63
CA THR A 40 -13.26 4.35 5.92
C THR A 40 -12.35 3.64 6.91
N THR A 41 -11.42 4.39 7.50
CA THR A 41 -10.38 3.88 8.40
C THR A 41 -10.43 4.65 9.71
N ALA A 42 -10.58 3.96 10.83
CA ALA A 42 -10.54 4.60 12.15
C ALA A 42 -9.10 4.89 12.60
N ALA A 43 -8.92 5.86 13.50
CA ALA A 43 -7.62 6.06 14.16
C ALA A 43 -7.22 4.81 14.94
N GLY A 44 -5.95 4.43 14.89
CA GLY A 44 -5.42 3.19 15.48
C GLY A 44 -5.58 1.95 14.58
N SER A 45 -6.23 2.05 13.41
CA SER A 45 -6.38 0.91 12.50
C SER A 45 -5.05 0.50 11.86
N ILE A 46 -4.78 -0.79 11.87
CA ILE A 46 -3.73 -1.40 11.04
C ILE A 46 -4.24 -1.40 9.60
N VAL A 47 -3.44 -0.89 8.68
CA VAL A 47 -3.79 -0.83 7.25
C VAL A 47 -2.84 -1.68 6.41
N GLN A 48 -3.39 -2.22 5.33
CA GLN A 48 -2.72 -3.10 4.36
C GLN A 48 -2.96 -2.58 2.95
N PRO A 49 -2.16 -2.98 1.94
CA PRO A 49 -2.49 -2.70 0.55
C PRO A 49 -3.89 -3.22 0.22
N ASP A 50 -4.64 -2.44 -0.54
CA ASP A 50 -6.01 -2.83 -0.90
C ASP A 50 -5.99 -4.13 -1.72
N PRO A 51 -6.63 -5.21 -1.26
CA PRO A 51 -6.69 -6.46 -2.00
C PRO A 51 -7.71 -6.42 -3.15
N ASN A 52 -8.37 -5.28 -3.37
CA ASN A 52 -9.38 -5.17 -4.43
C ASN A 52 -8.76 -5.52 -5.78
N PRO A 53 -9.32 -6.49 -6.53
CA PRO A 53 -8.80 -6.94 -7.81
C PRO A 53 -8.72 -5.85 -8.89
N VAL A 54 -9.40 -4.70 -8.73
CA VAL A 54 -9.24 -3.54 -9.62
C VAL A 54 -7.81 -3.00 -9.58
N HIS A 55 -7.12 -3.12 -8.45
CA HIS A 55 -5.72 -2.72 -8.28
C HIS A 55 -4.73 -3.87 -8.51
N GLN A 56 -5.23 -5.08 -8.74
CA GLN A 56 -4.46 -6.27 -9.08
C GLN A 56 -4.95 -6.88 -10.40
N ALA A 57 -5.59 -6.09 -11.26
CA ALA A 57 -6.18 -6.59 -12.49
C ALA A 57 -5.14 -7.34 -13.33
N THR A 58 -5.46 -8.57 -13.67
CA THR A 58 -4.78 -9.27 -14.74
C THR A 58 -5.34 -8.72 -16.06
N LEU A 59 -4.50 -8.05 -16.81
CA LEU A 59 -4.90 -7.58 -18.14
C LEU A 59 -4.92 -8.76 -19.09
N ALA A 60 -5.98 -8.82 -19.90
CA ALA A 60 -6.06 -9.80 -20.96
C ALA A 60 -4.93 -9.58 -21.97
N ALA A 61 -4.39 -10.67 -22.46
CA ALA A 61 -3.37 -10.67 -23.49
C ALA A 61 -3.80 -9.89 -24.74
N GLY A 62 -2.86 -9.25 -25.41
CA GLY A 62 -3.08 -8.51 -26.66
C GLY A 62 -3.68 -7.11 -26.52
N THR A 63 -3.83 -6.62 -25.29
CA THR A 63 -4.48 -5.33 -25.01
C THR A 63 -3.51 -4.21 -24.62
N LEU A 64 -2.22 -4.52 -24.47
CA LEU A 64 -1.20 -3.58 -24.05
C LEU A 64 -0.26 -3.24 -25.21
N THR A 65 0.01 -1.95 -25.36
CA THR A 65 1.06 -1.46 -26.28
C THR A 65 1.98 -0.51 -25.52
N LEU A 66 3.26 -0.87 -25.44
CA LEU A 66 4.28 -0.01 -24.84
C LEU A 66 4.81 0.98 -25.88
N THR A 67 4.98 2.23 -25.46
CA THR A 67 5.58 3.29 -26.26
C THR A 67 6.85 3.76 -25.60
N ALA A 68 7.96 3.75 -26.34
CA ALA A 68 9.24 4.31 -25.89
C ALA A 68 9.41 5.76 -26.34
N ASN A 69 10.20 6.52 -25.58
CA ASN A 69 10.71 7.85 -25.97
C ASN A 69 11.89 7.71 -26.96
N ALA A 70 12.43 8.85 -27.42
CA ALA A 70 13.56 8.89 -28.33
C ALA A 70 14.85 8.23 -27.76
N SER A 71 14.95 8.09 -26.46
CA SER A 71 16.06 7.42 -25.76
C SER A 71 15.84 5.92 -25.57
N GLY A 72 14.74 5.36 -26.08
CA GLY A 72 14.39 3.95 -25.93
C GLY A 72 13.78 3.57 -24.56
N GLN A 73 13.48 4.54 -23.71
CA GLN A 73 12.84 4.30 -22.43
C GLN A 73 11.33 4.26 -22.59
N TYR A 74 10.66 3.31 -21.94
CA TYR A 74 9.20 3.23 -21.99
C TYR A 74 8.56 4.32 -21.15
N VAL A 75 7.64 5.05 -21.77
CA VAL A 75 6.95 6.20 -21.16
C VAL A 75 5.45 5.99 -21.05
N PHE A 76 4.86 5.19 -21.94
CA PHE A 76 3.42 4.94 -21.95
C PHE A 76 3.09 3.47 -22.23
N VAL A 77 1.99 3.03 -21.63
CA VAL A 77 1.31 1.78 -21.97
C VAL A 77 -0.11 2.10 -22.36
N ALA A 78 -0.47 1.86 -23.62
CA ALA A 78 -1.85 1.95 -24.07
C ALA A 78 -2.59 0.65 -23.71
N TYR A 79 -3.82 0.79 -23.19
CA TYR A 79 -4.71 -0.30 -22.84
C TYR A 79 -5.98 -0.24 -23.70
N SER A 80 -6.07 -1.11 -24.70
CA SER A 80 -7.07 -1.01 -25.76
C SER A 80 -8.49 -1.36 -25.34
N THR A 81 -8.66 -2.19 -24.30
CA THR A 81 -10.01 -2.60 -23.85
C THR A 81 -10.66 -1.60 -22.90
N GLY A 82 -9.93 -0.60 -22.42
CA GLY A 82 -10.45 0.39 -21.47
C GLY A 82 -10.83 -0.21 -20.12
N GLY A 83 -11.47 0.60 -19.29
CA GLY A 83 -12.02 0.15 -18.00
C GLY A 83 -11.11 0.34 -16.79
N LEU A 84 -9.93 0.97 -16.94
CA LEU A 84 -9.17 1.43 -15.79
C LEU A 84 -9.86 2.67 -15.19
N THR A 85 -9.97 2.69 -13.88
CA THR A 85 -10.35 3.93 -13.18
C THR A 85 -9.18 4.91 -13.24
N ALA A 86 -9.42 6.12 -13.74
CA ALA A 86 -8.37 7.15 -13.83
C ALA A 86 -7.78 7.44 -12.43
N GLY A 87 -6.47 7.46 -12.35
CA GLY A 87 -5.71 7.68 -11.10
C GLY A 87 -5.63 6.47 -10.16
N ALA A 88 -6.35 5.38 -10.42
CA ALA A 88 -6.37 4.22 -9.52
C ALA A 88 -5.03 3.48 -9.44
N LEU A 89 -4.17 3.64 -10.44
CA LEU A 89 -2.87 2.99 -10.50
C LEU A 89 -1.72 3.96 -10.16
N ASN A 90 -1.99 5.18 -9.77
CA ASN A 90 -0.97 6.18 -9.45
C ASN A 90 0.03 5.65 -8.44
N GLU A 91 1.32 5.89 -8.72
CA GLU A 91 2.45 5.43 -7.91
C GLU A 91 2.51 3.90 -7.70
N GLY A 92 1.78 3.16 -8.52
CA GLY A 92 1.80 1.71 -8.54
C GLY A 92 2.94 1.12 -9.37
N TRP A 93 2.84 -0.18 -9.59
CA TRP A 93 3.75 -0.97 -10.40
C TRP A 93 2.97 -1.79 -11.43
N LEU A 94 3.51 -1.87 -12.64
CA LEU A 94 3.09 -2.78 -13.69
C LEU A 94 4.13 -3.90 -13.77
N PHE A 95 3.69 -5.13 -13.66
CA PHE A 95 4.51 -6.32 -13.77
C PHE A 95 4.02 -7.21 -14.92
N LEU A 96 4.91 -7.53 -15.85
CA LEU A 96 4.65 -8.49 -16.93
C LEU A 96 5.06 -9.88 -16.46
N TYR A 97 4.08 -10.77 -16.27
CA TYR A 97 4.35 -12.07 -15.65
C TYR A 97 4.35 -13.25 -16.63
N ILE A 98 3.96 -13.04 -17.90
CA ILE A 98 3.97 -14.05 -18.95
C ILE A 98 4.03 -13.39 -20.33
N GLY A 99 4.69 -14.02 -21.29
CA GLY A 99 4.77 -13.61 -22.69
C GLY A 99 5.91 -12.64 -22.99
N THR A 100 5.73 -11.83 -24.03
CA THR A 100 6.78 -10.89 -24.45
C THR A 100 7.04 -9.85 -23.36
N GLY A 101 8.29 -9.77 -22.89
CA GLY A 101 8.69 -8.88 -21.80
C GLY A 101 8.50 -9.45 -20.41
N GLU A 102 8.25 -10.76 -20.28
CA GLU A 102 8.17 -11.44 -18.98
C GLU A 102 9.32 -11.04 -18.05
N GLY A 103 8.98 -10.75 -16.79
CA GLY A 103 9.92 -10.22 -15.80
C GLY A 103 10.06 -8.70 -15.82
N GLY A 104 9.47 -8.00 -16.80
CA GLY A 104 9.47 -6.54 -16.86
C GLY A 104 8.69 -5.93 -15.69
N LEU A 105 9.31 -4.96 -15.02
CA LEU A 105 8.74 -4.21 -13.90
C LEU A 105 8.83 -2.72 -14.21
N PHE A 106 7.68 -2.03 -14.17
CA PHE A 106 7.57 -0.62 -14.56
C PHE A 106 6.86 0.16 -13.47
N LYS A 107 7.48 1.25 -13.01
CA LYS A 107 6.85 2.18 -12.07
C LYS A 107 5.82 3.03 -12.81
N ILE A 108 4.59 3.03 -12.31
CA ILE A 108 3.49 3.82 -12.85
C ILE A 108 3.53 5.21 -12.23
N LYS A 109 3.44 6.26 -13.05
CA LYS A 109 3.31 7.64 -12.61
C LYS A 109 1.83 8.01 -12.44
N THR A 110 1.03 7.75 -13.46
CA THR A 110 -0.41 8.00 -13.45
C THR A 110 -1.11 7.13 -14.48
N ASN A 111 -2.45 7.08 -14.44
CA ASN A 111 -3.23 6.45 -15.49
C ASN A 111 -4.54 7.18 -15.79
N SER A 112 -4.96 7.08 -17.06
CA SER A 112 -6.33 7.34 -17.52
C SER A 112 -7.11 6.03 -17.62
N ALA A 113 -8.31 6.06 -18.19
CA ALA A 113 -9.08 4.86 -18.48
C ALA A 113 -8.41 3.92 -19.51
N THR A 114 -7.54 4.43 -20.37
CA THR A 114 -6.95 3.71 -21.51
C THR A 114 -5.44 3.84 -21.63
N THR A 115 -4.80 4.68 -20.82
CA THR A 115 -3.35 4.94 -20.91
C THR A 115 -2.73 4.96 -19.54
N ILE A 116 -1.56 4.35 -19.42
CA ILE A 116 -0.73 4.35 -18.21
C ILE A 116 0.55 5.09 -18.54
N GLU A 117 0.86 6.16 -17.81
CA GLU A 117 2.12 6.88 -17.89
C GLU A 117 3.12 6.25 -16.92
N LEU A 118 4.34 6.02 -17.37
CA LEU A 118 5.40 5.37 -16.60
C LEU A 118 6.47 6.39 -16.19
N TYR A 119 7.21 6.08 -15.14
CA TYR A 119 8.47 6.73 -14.81
C TYR A 119 9.60 6.04 -15.58
N PRO A 120 10.19 6.69 -16.60
CA PRO A 120 11.21 6.04 -17.46
C PRO A 120 12.44 5.57 -16.70
N GLU A 121 12.82 6.29 -15.64
CA GLU A 121 13.99 6.04 -14.79
C GLU A 121 13.84 4.79 -13.90
N TYR A 122 12.61 4.32 -13.68
CA TYR A 122 12.33 3.13 -12.86
C TYR A 122 11.89 1.92 -13.68
N THR A 123 12.23 1.89 -14.95
CA THR A 123 11.94 0.76 -15.83
C THR A 123 13.00 -0.32 -15.65
N GLN A 124 12.58 -1.52 -15.27
CA GLN A 124 13.42 -2.70 -15.20
C GLN A 124 12.93 -3.73 -16.20
N GLY A 125 13.85 -4.29 -16.97
CA GLY A 125 13.57 -5.30 -17.98
C GLY A 125 14.09 -4.91 -19.37
N VAL A 126 14.43 -5.92 -20.16
CA VAL A 126 14.94 -5.73 -21.52
C VAL A 126 13.77 -5.91 -22.49
N LEU A 127 13.07 -4.81 -22.79
CA LEU A 127 12.19 -4.78 -23.92
C LEU A 127 12.87 -4.01 -25.04
N THR A 128 12.93 -4.58 -26.23
CA THR A 128 13.37 -3.84 -27.42
C THR A 128 12.31 -2.82 -27.82
N ALA A 129 12.72 -1.64 -28.24
CA ALA A 129 11.95 -0.39 -28.39
C ALA A 129 10.65 -0.43 -29.25
N THR A 130 10.20 -1.57 -29.73
CA THR A 130 9.03 -1.71 -30.61
C THR A 130 8.14 -2.88 -30.23
N THR A 131 8.23 -3.38 -28.99
CA THR A 131 7.49 -4.56 -28.61
C THR A 131 6.05 -4.21 -28.32
N SER A 132 5.16 -4.46 -29.26
CA SER A 132 3.76 -4.69 -28.88
C SER A 132 3.72 -5.92 -27.98
N ILE A 133 3.18 -5.78 -26.81
CA ILE A 133 2.89 -6.89 -25.92
C ILE A 133 1.86 -7.75 -26.67
N ASP A 134 2.25 -8.96 -27.03
CA ASP A 134 1.43 -9.82 -27.88
C ASP A 134 0.23 -10.42 -27.15
N ALA A 135 -0.61 -11.16 -27.87
CA ALA A 135 -1.82 -11.78 -27.37
C ALA A 135 -1.60 -12.78 -26.20
N THR A 136 -0.35 -13.13 -25.88
CA THR A 136 -0.01 -14.09 -24.83
C THR A 136 0.54 -13.42 -23.59
N THR A 137 0.83 -12.11 -23.64
CA THR A 137 1.42 -11.38 -22.52
C THR A 137 0.37 -11.04 -21.47
N GLY A 138 0.62 -11.46 -20.24
CA GLY A 138 -0.19 -11.10 -19.09
C GLY A 138 0.52 -10.05 -18.23
N ALA A 139 -0.25 -9.12 -17.69
CA ALA A 139 0.24 -8.07 -16.81
C ALA A 139 -0.57 -8.00 -15.53
N LYS A 140 0.10 -7.62 -14.44
CA LYS A 140 -0.55 -7.33 -13.15
C LYS A 140 -0.16 -5.94 -12.69
N PHE A 141 -1.09 -5.30 -12.01
CA PHE A 141 -0.86 -4.03 -11.33
C PHE A 141 -0.80 -4.25 -9.83
N TRP A 142 0.02 -3.47 -9.18
CA TRP A 142 0.09 -3.40 -7.74
C TRP A 142 0.27 -1.96 -7.26
N THR A 143 -0.61 -1.51 -6.38
CA THR A 143 -0.64 -0.13 -5.85
C THR A 143 -0.43 -0.14 -4.33
N PRO A 144 0.80 -0.28 -3.83
CA PRO A 144 1.08 -0.44 -2.40
C PRO A 144 0.70 0.76 -1.55
N GLY A 145 0.53 1.94 -2.16
CA GLY A 145 0.11 3.17 -1.48
C GLY A 145 -1.40 3.32 -1.31
N GLN A 146 -2.21 2.50 -1.97
CA GLN A 146 -3.65 2.45 -1.78
C GLN A 146 -3.96 1.36 -0.75
N VAL A 147 -4.57 1.75 0.36
CA VAL A 147 -4.72 0.88 1.53
C VAL A 147 -6.15 0.85 2.05
N ASN A 148 -6.49 -0.24 2.73
CA ASN A 148 -7.71 -0.36 3.52
C ASN A 148 -7.37 -0.90 4.93
N PRO A 149 -8.32 -0.85 5.89
CA PRO A 149 -8.16 -1.53 7.16
C PRO A 149 -7.89 -3.02 6.94
N SER A 150 -6.87 -3.56 7.64
CA SER A 150 -6.51 -4.97 7.53
C SER A 150 -7.68 -5.87 7.95
N ILE A 151 -8.06 -6.81 7.09
CA ILE A 151 -9.07 -7.84 7.35
C ILE A 151 -8.37 -9.18 7.44
N VAL A 152 -8.46 -9.81 8.60
CA VAL A 152 -7.64 -10.98 8.98
C VAL A 152 -8.14 -12.33 8.44
N THR A 153 -9.12 -12.37 7.58
CA THR A 153 -9.57 -13.64 7.01
C THR A 153 -8.60 -14.24 5.98
N THR A 154 -7.62 -13.46 5.51
CA THR A 154 -6.58 -13.93 4.59
C THR A 154 -5.25 -13.27 4.94
N GLN A 155 -4.39 -14.02 5.59
CA GLN A 155 -3.10 -13.58 6.14
C GLN A 155 -1.99 -13.42 5.09
N THR A 156 -2.32 -13.02 3.90
CA THR A 156 -1.35 -12.83 2.80
C THR A 156 -0.96 -11.39 2.59
N ASN A 157 -1.48 -10.46 3.41
CA ASN A 157 -1.31 -9.04 3.14
C ASN A 157 -0.27 -8.41 4.06
N PHE A 158 0.71 -7.75 3.44
CA PHE A 158 1.70 -6.95 4.14
C PHE A 158 1.04 -5.77 4.85
N VAL A 159 1.44 -5.50 6.09
CA VAL A 159 1.02 -4.29 6.79
C VAL A 159 1.74 -3.09 6.20
N THR A 160 0.99 -2.08 5.78
CA THR A 160 1.55 -0.82 5.26
C THR A 160 1.87 0.14 6.38
N GLY A 161 1.07 0.16 7.45
CA GLY A 161 1.24 1.07 8.58
C GLY A 161 0.07 1.02 9.55
N ILE A 162 0.07 1.97 10.50
CA ILE A 162 -1.02 2.17 11.45
C ILE A 162 -1.52 3.61 11.33
N ALA A 163 -2.80 3.78 11.06
CA ALA A 163 -3.46 5.07 10.98
C ALA A 163 -3.50 5.72 12.37
N GLN A 164 -2.94 6.91 12.54
CA GLN A 164 -3.00 7.65 13.81
C GLN A 164 -4.14 8.66 13.85
N VAL A 165 -4.85 8.82 12.75
CA VAL A 165 -6.04 9.66 12.58
C VAL A 165 -7.09 8.89 11.78
N ALA A 166 -8.37 9.26 11.90
CA ALA A 166 -9.41 8.68 11.08
C ALA A 166 -9.37 9.25 9.65
N PHE A 167 -9.57 8.37 8.66
CA PHE A 167 -9.61 8.73 7.24
C PHE A 167 -11.00 8.47 6.67
N ALA A 168 -11.50 9.41 5.88
CA ALA A 168 -12.64 9.19 4.99
C ALA A 168 -12.19 8.41 3.75
N VAL A 169 -13.12 7.76 3.05
CA VAL A 169 -12.87 7.08 1.78
C VAL A 169 -12.24 8.04 0.77
N GLY A 170 -11.16 7.63 0.11
CA GLY A 170 -10.43 8.42 -0.88
C GLY A 170 -9.46 9.46 -0.29
N ALA A 171 -9.45 9.63 1.04
CA ALA A 171 -8.55 10.59 1.68
C ALA A 171 -7.09 10.12 1.65
N TYR A 172 -6.20 11.09 1.66
CA TYR A 172 -4.75 10.94 1.71
C TYR A 172 -4.21 11.32 3.09
N GLY A 173 -3.08 10.76 3.46
CA GLY A 173 -2.35 11.14 4.66
C GLY A 173 -1.25 10.16 5.03
N TRP A 174 -0.75 10.27 6.25
CA TRP A 174 0.40 9.53 6.73
C TRP A 174 -0.01 8.44 7.70
N VAL A 175 0.59 7.25 7.58
CA VAL A 175 0.44 6.14 8.53
C VAL A 175 1.78 5.85 9.18
N LEU A 176 1.74 5.50 10.46
CA LEU A 176 2.93 5.21 11.27
C LEU A 176 3.52 3.85 10.84
N THR A 177 4.81 3.83 10.55
CA THR A 177 5.57 2.61 10.22
C THR A 177 6.60 2.27 11.29
N ARG A 178 7.09 3.27 12.05
CA ARG A 178 8.03 3.07 13.15
C ARG A 178 7.88 4.14 14.23
N GLY A 179 7.95 3.72 15.49
CA GLY A 179 7.92 4.58 16.67
C GLY A 179 6.68 4.42 17.52
N TYR A 180 6.47 5.33 18.45
CA TYR A 180 5.33 5.28 19.37
C TYR A 180 4.03 5.75 18.71
N GLY A 181 2.94 5.07 19.00
CA GLY A 181 1.62 5.39 18.48
C GLY A 181 0.51 4.64 19.19
N THR A 182 -0.68 4.65 18.59
CA THR A 182 -1.85 3.92 19.09
C THR A 182 -2.29 2.86 18.10
N VAL A 183 -2.82 1.74 18.60
CA VAL A 183 -3.46 0.70 17.80
C VAL A 183 -4.81 0.32 18.39
N LEU A 184 -5.81 0.10 17.53
CA LEU A 184 -7.08 -0.51 17.92
C LEU A 184 -6.87 -2.00 18.20
N GLY A 185 -7.43 -2.49 19.29
CA GLY A 185 -7.39 -3.91 19.59
C GLY A 185 -8.09 -4.24 20.89
N SER A 186 -8.94 -5.25 20.86
CA SER A 186 -9.57 -5.80 22.07
C SER A 186 -8.64 -6.84 22.70
N SER A 187 -8.58 -6.84 24.02
CA SER A 187 -7.82 -7.85 24.79
C SER A 187 -6.31 -7.84 24.53
N LEU A 188 -5.72 -6.70 24.16
CA LEU A 188 -4.29 -6.54 24.10
C LEU A 188 -3.69 -6.52 25.53
N VAL A 189 -2.49 -7.05 25.69
CA VAL A 189 -1.81 -7.16 27.00
C VAL A 189 -0.45 -6.48 26.90
N ALA A 190 -0.15 -5.59 27.85
CA ALA A 190 1.14 -4.91 27.92
C ALA A 190 2.31 -5.90 27.97
N GLY A 191 3.40 -5.56 27.30
CA GLY A 191 4.60 -6.39 27.19
C GLY A 191 4.53 -7.45 26.08
N HIS A 192 3.38 -7.68 25.45
CA HIS A 192 3.23 -8.61 24.36
C HIS A 192 3.44 -7.94 22.99
N GLY A 193 3.81 -8.75 22.00
CA GLY A 193 3.80 -8.36 20.61
C GLY A 193 2.37 -8.27 20.05
N PHE A 194 2.17 -7.52 19.00
CA PHE A 194 0.90 -7.48 18.28
C PHE A 194 1.11 -7.57 16.76
N GLY A 195 0.09 -8.04 16.08
CA GLY A 195 0.02 -8.09 14.64
C GLY A 195 -1.41 -7.85 14.17
N PRO A 196 -1.66 -7.81 12.84
CA PRO A 196 -3.01 -7.71 12.31
C PRO A 196 -3.79 -8.95 12.74
N GLY A 197 -5.03 -8.76 13.21
CA GLY A 197 -5.82 -9.89 13.68
C GLY A 197 -7.21 -9.52 14.13
N GLY A 198 -8.06 -10.55 14.27
CA GLY A 198 -9.40 -10.44 14.80
C GLY A 198 -10.51 -10.40 13.74
N SER A 199 -11.75 -10.51 14.21
CA SER A 199 -12.95 -10.46 13.37
C SER A 199 -13.31 -9.05 12.90
N THR A 200 -12.65 -8.02 13.46
CA THR A 200 -12.89 -6.61 13.14
C THR A 200 -11.75 -6.06 12.31
N ALA A 201 -12.08 -5.48 11.17
CA ALA A 201 -11.10 -4.89 10.26
C ALA A 201 -10.30 -3.76 10.96
N GLY A 202 -8.98 -3.77 10.75
CA GLY A 202 -8.06 -2.78 11.32
C GLY A 202 -7.60 -3.05 12.75
N TYR A 203 -8.14 -4.06 13.43
CA TYR A 203 -7.76 -4.37 14.81
C TYR A 203 -6.45 -5.17 14.89
N GLY A 204 -5.68 -4.90 15.93
CA GLY A 204 -4.54 -5.72 16.32
C GLY A 204 -4.96 -6.89 17.21
N LEU A 205 -4.26 -8.01 17.10
CA LEU A 205 -4.32 -9.13 18.03
C LEU A 205 -2.99 -9.33 18.72
N ILE A 206 -3.04 -9.89 19.93
CA ILE A 206 -1.84 -10.35 20.63
C ILE A 206 -1.21 -11.48 19.81
N SER A 207 0.10 -11.39 19.58
CA SER A 207 0.88 -12.56 19.21
C SER A 207 0.97 -13.46 20.43
N THR A 208 0.09 -14.46 20.51
CA THR A 208 0.15 -15.46 21.58
C THR A 208 1.28 -16.44 21.31
N THR A 209 1.93 -16.92 22.37
CA THR A 209 3.00 -17.92 22.30
C THR A 209 2.56 -19.29 21.72
N ALA A 210 1.28 -19.48 21.48
CA ALA A 210 0.77 -20.62 20.72
C ALA A 210 1.01 -20.34 19.24
N LYS A 211 2.14 -20.81 18.71
CA LYS A 211 2.52 -20.77 17.31
C LYS A 211 1.43 -21.36 16.41
N GLY A 212 0.47 -20.54 16.05
CA GLY A 212 -0.37 -20.80 14.88
C GLY A 212 0.43 -20.50 13.61
N PRO A 213 0.05 -21.01 12.45
CA PRO A 213 0.72 -20.69 11.18
C PRO A 213 0.70 -19.20 10.83
N TYR A 214 0.24 -18.35 11.71
CA TYR A 214 -0.12 -16.93 11.55
C TYR A 214 0.75 -15.95 12.35
N ASP A 215 1.72 -16.44 13.13
CA ASP A 215 2.64 -15.60 13.93
C ASP A 215 3.69 -14.83 13.11
N GLN A 216 3.49 -14.71 11.80
CA GLN A 216 4.53 -14.18 10.89
C GLN A 216 4.56 -12.66 10.75
N PHE A 217 3.54 -11.94 11.23
CA PHE A 217 3.48 -10.49 11.08
C PHE A 217 3.48 -9.77 12.42
N PHE A 218 4.68 -9.56 12.94
CA PHE A 218 4.90 -8.78 14.14
C PHE A 218 4.97 -7.30 13.77
N CYS A 219 3.97 -6.51 14.20
CA CYS A 219 3.92 -5.06 13.93
C CYS A 219 4.64 -4.24 14.99
N GLY A 220 4.87 -4.81 16.18
CA GLY A 220 5.49 -4.08 17.28
C GLY A 220 5.11 -4.64 18.63
N GLN A 221 5.34 -3.84 19.69
CA GLN A 221 5.12 -4.22 21.10
C GLN A 221 4.07 -3.32 21.76
N ILE A 222 3.23 -3.91 22.59
CA ILE A 222 2.21 -3.21 23.38
C ILE A 222 2.89 -2.67 24.65
N ILE A 223 2.87 -1.36 24.81
CA ILE A 223 3.44 -0.66 25.98
C ILE A 223 2.39 -0.55 27.10
N LEU A 224 1.20 -0.06 26.74
CA LEU A 224 0.07 0.03 27.65
C LEU A 224 -1.19 -0.49 26.95
N ALA A 225 -1.84 -1.45 27.56
CA ALA A 225 -3.13 -1.94 27.09
C ALA A 225 -4.26 -1.08 27.65
N ALA A 226 -5.17 -0.65 26.80
CA ALA A 226 -6.40 -0.02 27.24
C ALA A 226 -7.42 -1.11 27.62
N ASN A 227 -7.96 -1.00 28.82
CA ASN A 227 -9.04 -1.86 29.32
C ASN A 227 -10.38 -1.14 29.27
N ASP A 228 -10.55 -0.20 28.34
CA ASP A 228 -11.75 0.62 28.19
C ASP A 228 -12.47 0.36 26.86
N ALA A 229 -13.64 0.98 26.71
CA ALA A 229 -14.49 0.85 25.53
C ALA A 229 -13.85 1.43 24.25
N SER A 230 -12.76 2.20 24.33
CA SER A 230 -12.09 2.80 23.17
C SER A 230 -11.22 1.80 22.42
N ASN A 231 -10.77 0.74 23.09
CA ASN A 231 -9.81 -0.25 22.56
C ASN A 231 -8.55 0.35 21.96
N GLN A 232 -8.17 1.58 22.34
CA GLN A 232 -6.96 2.27 21.91
C GLN A 232 -5.79 1.88 22.82
N ASN A 233 -4.79 1.21 22.27
CA ASN A 233 -3.64 0.74 23.01
C ASN A 233 -2.40 1.53 22.61
N PHE A 234 -1.54 1.89 23.59
CA PHE A 234 -0.28 2.53 23.31
C PHE A 234 0.78 1.50 22.95
N VAL A 235 1.44 1.68 21.82
CA VAL A 235 2.34 0.70 21.24
C VAL A 235 3.64 1.33 20.74
N PHE A 236 4.67 0.49 20.61
CA PHE A 236 5.84 0.77 19.80
C PHE A 236 5.73 -0.05 18.50
N VAL A 237 5.70 0.65 17.37
CA VAL A 237 5.58 0.07 16.03
C VAL A 237 6.96 -0.13 15.42
N ASN A 238 7.16 -1.24 14.71
CA ASN A 238 8.36 -1.49 13.93
C ASN A 238 8.01 -2.41 12.75
N LEU A 239 7.78 -1.82 11.59
CA LEU A 239 7.36 -2.51 10.37
C LEU A 239 8.51 -2.74 9.37
N GLY A 240 9.73 -2.88 9.82
CA GLY A 240 10.85 -3.25 8.96
C GLY A 240 12.06 -2.41 9.10
#